data_e1ac7a53ce66192d3666c8397e475667
#
_entry.id   e1ac7a53ce66192d3666c8397e475667
#
_cell.length_a   1.000
_cell.length_b   1.000
_cell.length_c   1.000
_cell.angle_alpha   90.00
_cell.angle_beta   90.00
_cell.angle_gamma   90.00
#
_symmetry.space_group_name_H-M   'P 1'
#
loop_
_entity.id
_entity.type
_entity.pdbx_description
1 polymer ?
#
loop_
_entity_poly.entity_id
_entity_poly.type
_entity_poly.pdbx_seq_one_letter_code
_entity_poly.pdbx_strand_id
1 'polypeptide(L)'
;SMDPLCYGFSLATGKPVEVGEAVGIISAQSIGEPGTQLTMRTFHTGGVVGLDITSGLPRIVELFEARTPKGKAVLSPINGKVKSVETTPEGNKNVLIANDKEEVELLVLRRQTILINQGDSVDAGQSLTTGPKDPKEVLQINGVKTCQEYLVDEVQKTYRDQGVEVHDKHVEMIVRQMLRRVRIVKSNNSDFLPNELVDATLFRKTNQELVKDGKVPAEGRPELMGITKASLATDSWLSAASFQETTRVLTEAAMKRSNDSLSGLKENVIIGTLIPAGTGSDAYQSYTPSLPDAPEVSELGFMTSTTAESEEDALPNPAQWLAMLGEEKEEENE
;
A
#
# COMPACT_ATOMS: atom_id res chain seq x y z
N SER A 1 5.77 -8.06 -2.50
CA SER A 1 5.03 -9.09 -3.26
C SER A 1 3.87 -9.66 -2.47
N MET A 2 2.92 -10.24 -3.15
CA MET A 2 1.73 -10.88 -2.61
C MET A 2 1.62 -12.28 -3.22
N ASP A 3 1.13 -13.23 -2.42
CA ASP A 3 0.88 -14.58 -2.89
C ASP A 3 -0.30 -14.57 -3.87
N PRO A 4 -0.20 -15.22 -5.05
CA PRO A 4 -1.30 -15.34 -6.02
C PRO A 4 -2.57 -15.93 -5.41
N LEU A 5 -2.46 -16.91 -4.52
CA LEU A 5 -3.62 -17.51 -3.84
C LEU A 5 -4.35 -16.52 -2.94
N CYS A 6 -3.64 -15.59 -2.31
CA CYS A 6 -4.26 -14.54 -1.49
C CYS A 6 -4.96 -13.46 -2.32
N TYR A 7 -4.46 -13.15 -3.52
CA TYR A 7 -5.10 -12.18 -4.42
C TYR A 7 -6.30 -12.76 -5.16
N GLY A 8 -6.19 -14.04 -5.55
CA GLY A 8 -7.23 -14.77 -6.25
C GLY A 8 -7.23 -14.54 -7.76
N PHE A 9 -8.39 -14.20 -8.33
CA PHE A 9 -8.56 -14.07 -9.77
C PHE A 9 -8.21 -12.66 -10.27
N SER A 10 -7.59 -12.59 -11.46
CA SER A 10 -7.45 -11.35 -12.22
C SER A 10 -8.82 -10.95 -12.76
N LEU A 11 -9.25 -9.71 -12.48
CA LEU A 11 -10.55 -9.20 -12.92
C LEU A 11 -10.61 -8.99 -14.45
N ALA A 12 -9.45 -8.79 -15.09
CA ALA A 12 -9.37 -8.60 -16.53
C ALA A 12 -9.54 -9.90 -17.32
N THR A 13 -8.95 -11.01 -16.83
CA THR A 13 -8.90 -12.28 -17.55
C THR A 13 -9.90 -13.33 -17.02
N GLY A 14 -10.41 -13.15 -15.80
CA GLY A 14 -11.25 -14.14 -15.11
C GLY A 14 -10.49 -15.42 -14.72
N LYS A 15 -9.16 -15.43 -14.84
CA LYS A 15 -8.27 -16.54 -14.47
C LYS A 15 -7.55 -16.23 -13.14
N PRO A 16 -7.00 -17.24 -12.46
CA PRO A 16 -6.10 -16.99 -11.34
C PRO A 16 -4.98 -16.04 -11.74
N VAL A 17 -4.62 -15.12 -10.85
CA VAL A 17 -3.56 -14.14 -11.10
C VAL A 17 -2.23 -14.84 -11.31
N GLU A 18 -1.48 -14.43 -12.32
CA GLU A 18 -0.15 -14.96 -12.62
C GLU A 18 0.94 -14.16 -11.91
N VAL A 19 2.09 -14.80 -11.68
CA VAL A 19 3.26 -14.12 -11.12
C VAL A 19 3.80 -13.14 -12.18
N GLY A 20 3.97 -11.87 -11.77
CA GLY A 20 4.38 -10.80 -12.68
C GLY A 20 3.28 -9.77 -12.95
N GLU A 21 2.02 -10.00 -12.55
CA GLU A 21 1.01 -8.94 -12.61
C GLU A 21 1.29 -7.82 -11.60
N ALA A 22 1.17 -6.58 -12.05
CA ALA A 22 1.37 -5.38 -11.22
C ALA A 22 0.11 -5.03 -10.42
N VAL A 23 -0.33 -5.95 -9.56
CA VAL A 23 -1.61 -5.85 -8.80
C VAL A 23 -1.70 -4.60 -7.91
N GLY A 24 -0.58 -4.07 -7.45
CA GLY A 24 -0.54 -2.83 -6.68
C GLY A 24 -0.89 -1.60 -7.51
N ILE A 25 -0.45 -1.53 -8.77
CA ILE A 25 -0.81 -0.46 -9.71
C ILE A 25 -2.29 -0.56 -10.07
N ILE A 26 -2.78 -1.77 -10.36
CA ILE A 26 -4.20 -2.03 -10.66
C ILE A 26 -5.07 -1.56 -9.47
N SER A 27 -4.69 -1.88 -8.24
CA SER A 27 -5.40 -1.45 -7.04
C SER A 27 -5.40 0.08 -6.90
N ALA A 28 -4.25 0.73 -7.08
CA ALA A 28 -4.15 2.19 -7.00
C ALA A 28 -5.00 2.89 -8.07
N GLN A 29 -5.00 2.39 -9.30
CA GLN A 29 -5.82 2.93 -10.39
C GLN A 29 -7.31 2.72 -10.15
N SER A 30 -7.72 1.54 -9.67
CA SER A 30 -9.13 1.22 -9.36
C SER A 30 -9.70 2.07 -8.23
N ILE A 31 -8.86 2.53 -7.30
CA ILE A 31 -9.23 3.45 -6.22
C ILE A 31 -9.17 4.90 -6.70
N GLY A 32 -8.16 5.26 -7.50
CA GLY A 32 -7.90 6.63 -7.93
C GLY A 32 -8.83 7.14 -9.02
N GLU A 33 -9.24 6.28 -9.95
CA GLU A 33 -10.15 6.66 -11.04
C GLU A 33 -11.47 7.22 -10.51
N PRO A 34 -12.23 6.49 -9.65
CA PRO A 34 -13.47 7.02 -9.10
C PRO A 34 -13.27 8.24 -8.19
N GLY A 35 -12.08 8.41 -7.62
CA GLY A 35 -11.73 9.56 -6.79
C GLY A 35 -11.92 10.89 -7.53
N THR A 36 -11.59 10.94 -8.82
CA THR A 36 -11.80 12.12 -9.66
C THR A 36 -13.28 12.43 -9.83
N GLN A 37 -14.12 11.42 -10.02
CA GLN A 37 -15.58 11.59 -10.14
C GLN A 37 -16.21 12.05 -8.81
N LEU A 38 -15.71 11.55 -7.68
CA LEU A 38 -16.13 11.97 -6.33
C LEU A 38 -15.86 13.47 -6.09
N THR A 39 -14.73 13.97 -6.56
CA THR A 39 -14.38 15.41 -6.44
C THR A 39 -15.38 16.28 -7.19
N MET A 40 -15.79 15.89 -8.40
CA MET A 40 -16.74 16.65 -9.22
C MET A 40 -18.14 16.66 -8.59
N ARG A 41 -18.58 15.56 -7.97
CA ARG A 41 -19.93 15.48 -7.37
C ARG A 41 -20.07 16.26 -6.06
N THR A 42 -19.02 16.40 -5.27
CA THR A 42 -19.07 17.17 -4.01
C THR A 42 -19.28 18.66 -4.20
N PHE A 43 -18.95 19.22 -5.35
CA PHE A 43 -19.23 20.63 -5.70
C PHE A 43 -20.72 20.91 -5.96
N HIS A 44 -21.53 19.90 -6.28
CA HIS A 44 -22.93 20.06 -6.64
C HIS A 44 -23.91 19.75 -5.50
N THR A 45 -23.48 19.17 -4.41
CA THR A 45 -24.32 18.91 -3.22
C THR A 45 -24.19 20.08 -2.25
N GLY A 46 -24.69 21.26 -2.67
CA GLY A 46 -24.75 22.46 -1.86
C GLY A 46 -25.68 22.28 -0.68
N GLY A 47 -25.12 22.28 0.53
CA GLY A 47 -25.76 22.83 1.70
C GLY A 47 -26.85 22.01 2.39
N VAL A 48 -26.45 21.09 3.25
CA VAL A 48 -27.13 20.97 4.54
C VAL A 48 -26.12 21.33 5.63
N VAL A 49 -26.26 22.55 6.14
CA VAL A 49 -25.53 23.04 7.30
C VAL A 49 -26.04 22.27 8.51
N GLY A 50 -25.30 21.28 8.96
CA GLY A 50 -25.60 20.58 10.19
C GLY A 50 -24.89 19.24 10.26
N LEU A 51 -23.80 19.23 11.00
CA LEU A 51 -22.85 18.17 11.28
C LEU A 51 -21.65 18.18 10.33
N ASP A 52 -20.52 18.49 10.93
CA ASP A 52 -19.15 18.54 10.33
C ASP A 52 -18.66 17.10 9.95
N ILE A 53 -19.49 16.36 9.21
CA ILE A 53 -19.15 15.02 8.74
C ILE A 53 -18.45 15.19 7.41
N THR A 54 -17.14 14.99 7.40
CA THR A 54 -16.38 14.87 6.17
C THR A 54 -16.94 13.71 5.35
N SER A 55 -17.59 13.98 4.22
CA SER A 55 -18.17 12.97 3.33
C SER A 55 -17.44 12.97 1.98
N GLY A 56 -17.48 11.85 1.29
CA GLY A 56 -16.85 11.69 -0.01
C GLY A 56 -15.32 11.64 0.03
N LEU A 57 -14.66 12.26 -0.95
CA LEU A 57 -13.20 12.18 -1.12
C LEU A 57 -12.40 12.64 0.12
N PRO A 58 -12.76 13.72 0.85
CA PRO A 58 -12.06 14.10 2.07
C PRO A 58 -12.03 12.99 3.14
N ARG A 59 -13.10 12.19 3.24
CA ARG A 59 -13.16 11.07 4.17
C ARG A 59 -12.23 9.92 3.73
N ILE A 60 -12.16 9.63 2.45
CA ILE A 60 -11.24 8.61 1.91
C ILE A 60 -9.78 9.01 2.16
N VAL A 61 -9.44 10.28 1.92
CA VAL A 61 -8.10 10.81 2.22
C VAL A 61 -7.79 10.72 3.71
N GLU A 62 -8.74 11.04 4.58
CA GLU A 62 -8.58 10.92 6.03
C GLU A 62 -8.28 9.49 6.46
N LEU A 63 -9.00 8.50 5.92
CA LEU A 63 -8.80 7.08 6.21
C LEU A 63 -7.44 6.58 5.70
N PHE A 64 -7.09 6.84 4.43
CA PHE A 64 -5.83 6.40 3.86
C PHE A 64 -4.60 7.13 4.44
N GLU A 65 -4.74 8.36 4.90
CA GLU A 65 -3.67 9.06 5.62
C GLU A 65 -3.64 8.75 7.12
N ALA A 66 -4.55 7.87 7.59
CA ALA A 66 -4.68 7.50 9.00
C ALA A 66 -4.70 8.74 9.92
N ARG A 67 -5.46 9.78 9.49
CA ARG A 67 -5.64 11.01 10.29
C ARG A 67 -6.70 10.77 11.35
N THR A 68 -6.51 11.39 12.50
CA THR A 68 -7.55 11.39 13.54
C THR A 68 -8.75 12.20 13.07
N PRO A 69 -9.96 11.62 13.01
CA PRO A 69 -11.14 12.29 12.52
C PRO A 69 -11.52 13.48 13.39
N LYS A 70 -12.05 14.54 12.76
CA LYS A 70 -12.69 15.64 13.49
C LYS A 70 -13.98 15.11 14.13
N GLY A 71 -14.14 15.28 15.44
CA GLY A 71 -15.31 14.76 16.15
C GLY A 71 -15.31 13.23 16.29
N LYS A 72 -14.13 12.62 16.46
CA LYS A 72 -13.99 11.18 16.68
C LYS A 72 -14.89 10.66 17.79
N ALA A 73 -15.44 9.46 17.61
CA ALA A 73 -16.16 8.77 18.68
C ALA A 73 -15.21 8.38 19.82
N VAL A 74 -15.69 8.43 21.03
CA VAL A 74 -14.99 7.88 22.19
C VAL A 74 -15.23 6.37 22.20
N LEU A 75 -14.16 5.57 22.24
CA LEU A 75 -14.22 4.11 22.26
C LEU A 75 -14.00 3.59 23.68
N SER A 76 -14.65 2.48 24.02
CA SER A 76 -14.35 1.77 25.24
C SER A 76 -13.00 1.05 25.13
N PRO A 77 -12.04 1.25 26.03
CA PRO A 77 -10.77 0.52 26.02
C PRO A 77 -10.88 -0.90 26.60
N ILE A 78 -11.92 -1.17 27.38
CA ILE A 78 -12.13 -2.46 28.08
C ILE A 78 -13.54 -3.00 27.85
N ASN A 79 -13.70 -4.31 28.01
CA ASN A 79 -15.01 -4.93 28.15
C ASN A 79 -15.53 -4.68 29.56
N GLY A 80 -16.73 -4.17 29.72
CA GLY A 80 -17.27 -3.88 31.04
C GLY A 80 -18.69 -3.39 31.03
N LYS A 81 -19.15 -2.92 32.18
CA LYS A 81 -20.47 -2.27 32.36
C LYS A 81 -20.30 -0.81 32.69
N VAL A 82 -21.17 0.01 32.16
CA VAL A 82 -21.24 1.44 32.48
C VAL A 82 -21.77 1.61 33.91
N LYS A 83 -20.90 2.01 34.84
CA LYS A 83 -21.30 2.25 36.25
C LYS A 83 -22.02 3.56 36.45
N SER A 84 -21.46 4.64 35.93
CA SER A 84 -22.05 5.98 36.08
C SER A 84 -21.79 6.84 34.85
N VAL A 85 -22.69 7.77 34.59
CA VAL A 85 -22.55 8.85 33.62
C VAL A 85 -22.82 10.16 34.37
N GLU A 86 -21.75 10.85 34.74
CA GLU A 86 -21.83 12.08 35.53
C GLU A 86 -21.57 13.28 34.62
N THR A 87 -22.36 14.36 34.82
CA THR A 87 -22.15 15.60 34.10
C THR A 87 -21.28 16.53 34.95
N THR A 88 -20.11 16.92 34.41
CA THR A 88 -19.23 17.88 35.06
C THR A 88 -19.83 19.29 35.03
N PRO A 89 -19.42 20.20 35.93
CA PRO A 89 -19.92 21.60 35.97
C PRO A 89 -19.68 22.34 34.65
N GLU A 90 -18.70 21.91 33.84
CA GLU A 90 -18.36 22.47 32.54
C GLU A 90 -19.27 21.97 31.40
N GLY A 91 -20.21 21.06 31.74
CA GLY A 91 -21.11 20.43 30.75
C GLY A 91 -20.55 19.26 29.98
N ASN A 92 -19.33 18.82 30.27
CA ASN A 92 -18.78 17.56 29.78
C ASN A 92 -19.39 16.39 30.56
N LYS A 93 -19.27 15.17 30.04
CA LYS A 93 -19.78 13.98 30.74
C LYS A 93 -18.64 13.01 30.99
N ASN A 94 -18.51 12.55 32.21
CA ASN A 94 -17.60 11.49 32.59
C ASN A 94 -18.36 10.16 32.61
N VAL A 95 -17.85 9.21 31.80
CA VAL A 95 -18.40 7.86 31.74
C VAL A 95 -17.43 6.92 32.45
N LEU A 96 -17.88 6.28 33.50
CA LEU A 96 -17.12 5.29 34.25
C LEU A 96 -17.52 3.89 33.75
N ILE A 97 -16.55 3.18 33.17
CA ILE A 97 -16.71 1.79 32.75
C ILE A 97 -15.88 0.93 33.68
N ALA A 98 -16.48 -0.12 34.21
CA ALA A 98 -15.81 -1.03 35.10
C ALA A 98 -16.00 -2.47 34.69
N ASN A 99 -14.94 -3.23 34.90
CA ASN A 99 -14.87 -4.68 34.80
C ASN A 99 -14.38 -5.22 36.14
N ASP A 100 -14.35 -6.55 36.31
CA ASP A 100 -13.88 -7.20 37.54
C ASP A 100 -12.44 -6.85 37.93
N LYS A 101 -11.63 -6.34 36.97
CA LYS A 101 -10.20 -6.08 37.13
C LYS A 101 -9.79 -4.62 37.10
N GLU A 102 -10.52 -3.80 36.35
CA GLU A 102 -10.13 -2.43 36.05
C GLU A 102 -11.34 -1.51 35.97
N GLU A 103 -11.12 -0.27 36.36
CA GLU A 103 -12.09 0.83 36.16
C GLU A 103 -11.45 1.91 35.32
N VAL A 104 -12.14 2.36 34.28
CA VAL A 104 -11.65 3.40 33.36
C VAL A 104 -12.67 4.51 33.28
N GLU A 105 -12.21 5.74 33.54
CA GLU A 105 -12.98 6.95 33.38
C GLU A 105 -12.68 7.61 32.04
N LEU A 106 -13.73 7.90 31.27
CA LEU A 106 -13.65 8.48 29.93
C LEU A 106 -14.38 9.81 29.90
N LEU A 107 -13.68 10.84 29.43
CA LEU A 107 -14.24 12.17 29.26
C LEU A 107 -14.91 12.30 27.89
N VAL A 108 -16.22 12.59 27.91
CA VAL A 108 -17.02 12.87 26.70
C VAL A 108 -17.32 14.37 26.67
N LEU A 109 -16.95 15.02 25.56
CA LEU A 109 -17.17 16.45 25.39
C LEU A 109 -18.66 16.78 25.22
N ARG A 110 -19.10 17.95 25.73
CA ARG A 110 -20.48 18.42 25.68
C ARG A 110 -21.13 18.32 24.28
N ARG A 111 -20.37 18.51 23.21
CA ARG A 111 -20.87 18.47 21.82
C ARG A 111 -21.09 17.07 21.27
N GLN A 112 -20.65 16.03 21.97
CA GLN A 112 -20.78 14.63 21.53
C GLN A 112 -22.05 14.02 22.13
N THR A 113 -22.82 13.31 21.31
CA THR A 113 -24.01 12.59 21.75
C THR A 113 -23.62 11.22 22.26
N ILE A 114 -24.00 10.87 23.47
CA ILE A 114 -23.76 9.55 24.05
C ILE A 114 -24.81 8.58 23.53
N LEU A 115 -24.36 7.38 23.17
CA LEU A 115 -25.19 6.27 22.64
C LEU A 115 -25.54 5.23 23.71
N ILE A 116 -24.92 5.30 24.87
CA ILE A 116 -25.01 4.32 25.93
C ILE A 116 -25.74 4.91 27.15
N ASN A 117 -26.36 4.02 27.94
CA ASN A 117 -26.99 4.35 29.20
C ASN A 117 -26.25 3.71 30.37
N GLN A 118 -26.53 4.21 31.57
CA GLN A 118 -26.02 3.59 32.80
C GLN A 118 -26.55 2.16 32.93
N GLY A 119 -25.67 1.21 33.18
CA GLY A 119 -25.95 -0.21 33.31
C GLY A 119 -25.78 -1.02 32.04
N ASP A 120 -25.56 -0.39 30.86
CA ASP A 120 -25.30 -1.07 29.61
C ASP A 120 -23.98 -1.83 29.66
N SER A 121 -23.94 -3.00 29.00
CA SER A 121 -22.72 -3.76 28.77
C SER A 121 -22.05 -3.24 27.49
N VAL A 122 -20.76 -2.96 27.55
CA VAL A 122 -19.96 -2.45 26.43
C VAL A 122 -18.76 -3.35 26.18
N ASP A 123 -18.47 -3.57 24.91
CA ASP A 123 -17.30 -4.31 24.48
C ASP A 123 -16.13 -3.38 24.17
N ALA A 124 -14.90 -3.91 24.26
CA ALA A 124 -13.72 -3.15 23.89
C ALA A 124 -13.78 -2.73 22.40
N GLY A 125 -13.53 -1.44 22.14
CA GLY A 125 -13.65 -0.84 20.79
C GLY A 125 -15.07 -0.51 20.35
N GLN A 126 -16.06 -0.67 21.23
CA GLN A 126 -17.43 -0.17 21.00
C GLN A 126 -17.47 1.35 21.14
N SER A 127 -18.19 2.01 20.22
CA SER A 127 -18.39 3.47 20.27
C SER A 127 -19.36 3.84 21.38
N LEU A 128 -18.94 4.71 22.29
CA LEU A 128 -19.76 5.26 23.37
C LEU A 128 -20.52 6.52 22.91
N THR A 129 -19.99 7.18 21.87
CA THR A 129 -20.57 8.41 21.31
C THR A 129 -20.73 8.29 19.81
N THR A 130 -21.55 9.19 19.24
CA THR A 130 -21.68 9.34 17.79
C THR A 130 -20.39 9.88 17.21
N GLY A 131 -20.06 9.45 15.99
CA GLY A 131 -18.89 9.91 15.21
C GLY A 131 -18.09 8.77 14.59
N PRO A 132 -17.14 9.09 13.73
CA PRO A 132 -16.24 8.11 13.14
C PRO A 132 -15.22 7.62 14.18
N LYS A 133 -14.84 6.34 14.10
CA LYS A 133 -13.78 5.77 14.94
C LYS A 133 -12.41 6.23 14.45
N ASP A 134 -11.47 6.42 15.37
CA ASP A 134 -10.06 6.62 15.02
C ASP A 134 -9.41 5.26 14.69
N PRO A 135 -8.91 5.03 13.46
CA PRO A 135 -8.30 3.76 13.08
C PRO A 135 -7.12 3.36 13.97
N LYS A 136 -6.39 4.33 14.52
CA LYS A 136 -5.26 4.07 15.43
C LYS A 136 -5.72 3.53 16.77
N GLU A 137 -6.82 4.07 17.31
CA GLU A 137 -7.42 3.55 18.54
C GLU A 137 -8.00 2.15 18.32
N VAL A 138 -8.67 1.92 17.18
CA VAL A 138 -9.15 0.58 16.82
C VAL A 138 -7.99 -0.42 16.76
N LEU A 139 -6.85 -0.04 16.17
CA LEU A 139 -5.66 -0.90 16.12
C LEU A 139 -5.12 -1.22 17.52
N GLN A 140 -5.10 -0.25 18.41
CA GLN A 140 -4.59 -0.42 19.78
C GLN A 140 -5.48 -1.31 20.65
N ILE A 141 -6.80 -1.15 20.52
CA ILE A 141 -7.79 -1.85 21.36
C ILE A 141 -8.09 -3.24 20.78
N ASN A 142 -8.44 -3.32 19.51
CA ASN A 142 -9.00 -4.52 18.89
C ASN A 142 -7.98 -5.31 18.04
N GLY A 143 -6.80 -4.74 17.80
CA GLY A 143 -5.74 -5.39 17.04
C GLY A 143 -5.83 -5.20 15.52
N VAL A 144 -4.92 -5.87 14.81
CA VAL A 144 -4.68 -5.66 13.37
C VAL A 144 -5.88 -6.06 12.51
N LYS A 145 -6.46 -7.24 12.77
CA LYS A 145 -7.54 -7.79 11.93
C LYS A 145 -8.75 -6.88 11.92
N THR A 146 -9.25 -6.50 13.09
CA THR A 146 -10.42 -5.62 13.23
C THR A 146 -10.16 -4.23 12.66
N CYS A 147 -8.91 -3.73 12.78
CA CYS A 147 -8.53 -2.47 12.14
C CYS A 147 -8.56 -2.56 10.61
N GLN A 148 -8.14 -3.68 10.03
CA GLN A 148 -8.21 -3.92 8.59
C GLN A 148 -9.65 -3.96 8.11
N GLU A 149 -10.51 -4.77 8.76
CA GLU A 149 -11.93 -4.86 8.47
C GLU A 149 -12.60 -3.48 8.55
N TYR A 150 -12.36 -2.74 9.62
CA TYR A 150 -12.90 -1.39 9.80
C TYR A 150 -12.49 -0.43 8.67
N LEU A 151 -11.21 -0.42 8.28
CA LEU A 151 -10.73 0.47 7.21
C LEU A 151 -11.35 0.11 5.86
N VAL A 152 -11.46 -1.18 5.54
CA VAL A 152 -12.08 -1.65 4.30
C VAL A 152 -13.55 -1.25 4.26
N ASP A 153 -14.30 -1.54 5.33
CA ASP A 153 -15.72 -1.25 5.43
C ASP A 153 -16.03 0.26 5.31
N GLU A 154 -15.27 1.11 6.00
CA GLU A 154 -15.46 2.56 5.95
C GLU A 154 -15.12 3.15 4.57
N VAL A 155 -14.07 2.67 3.92
CA VAL A 155 -13.72 3.08 2.56
C VAL A 155 -14.80 2.64 1.59
N GLN A 156 -15.21 1.38 1.65
CA GLN A 156 -16.27 0.83 0.80
C GLN A 156 -17.60 1.53 0.99
N LYS A 157 -17.98 1.80 2.25
CA LYS A 157 -19.18 2.57 2.56
C LYS A 157 -19.14 3.95 1.87
N THR A 158 -18.01 4.64 1.96
CA THR A 158 -17.86 5.96 1.34
C THR A 158 -18.00 5.91 -0.18
N TYR A 159 -17.48 4.86 -0.85
CA TYR A 159 -17.65 4.66 -2.29
C TYR A 159 -19.08 4.29 -2.65
N ARG A 160 -19.71 3.35 -1.93
CA ARG A 160 -21.10 2.93 -2.16
C ARG A 160 -22.10 4.09 -1.97
N ASP A 161 -21.89 4.94 -0.96
CA ASP A 161 -22.70 6.14 -0.73
C ASP A 161 -22.68 7.11 -1.92
N GLN A 162 -21.63 7.04 -2.74
CA GLN A 162 -21.49 7.83 -3.99
C GLN A 162 -21.90 7.05 -5.25
N GLY A 163 -22.39 5.82 -5.10
CA GLY A 163 -22.81 4.96 -6.21
C GLY A 163 -21.65 4.38 -7.03
N VAL A 164 -20.48 4.24 -6.41
CA VAL A 164 -19.29 3.64 -7.02
C VAL A 164 -19.03 2.28 -6.38
N GLU A 165 -18.84 1.26 -7.21
CA GLU A 165 -18.46 -0.07 -6.75
C GLU A 165 -16.98 -0.32 -7.03
N VAL A 166 -16.21 -0.58 -5.98
CA VAL A 166 -14.80 -0.98 -6.03
C VAL A 166 -14.67 -2.35 -5.36
N HIS A 167 -13.94 -3.27 -5.96
CA HIS A 167 -13.75 -4.59 -5.34
C HIS A 167 -12.87 -4.48 -4.08
N ASP A 168 -13.28 -5.15 -3.00
CA ASP A 168 -12.64 -5.06 -1.67
C ASP A 168 -11.13 -5.32 -1.72
N LYS A 169 -10.67 -6.28 -2.55
CA LYS A 169 -9.25 -6.64 -2.67
C LYS A 169 -8.33 -5.46 -3.02
N HIS A 170 -8.81 -4.45 -3.75
CA HIS A 170 -8.02 -3.27 -4.08
C HIS A 170 -7.80 -2.40 -2.85
N VAL A 171 -8.82 -2.24 -2.02
CA VAL A 171 -8.72 -1.51 -0.74
C VAL A 171 -7.84 -2.30 0.24
N GLU A 172 -8.03 -3.61 0.34
CA GLU A 172 -7.23 -4.51 1.19
C GLU A 172 -5.73 -4.45 0.86
N MET A 173 -5.37 -4.35 -0.43
CA MET A 173 -3.99 -4.18 -0.87
C MET A 173 -3.34 -2.93 -0.29
N ILE A 174 -4.06 -1.80 -0.29
CA ILE A 174 -3.56 -0.54 0.28
C ILE A 174 -3.49 -0.63 1.81
N VAL A 175 -4.55 -1.13 2.46
CA VAL A 175 -4.59 -1.29 3.93
C VAL A 175 -3.47 -2.21 4.42
N ARG A 176 -3.16 -3.28 3.68
CA ARG A 176 -2.01 -4.15 3.97
C ARG A 176 -0.68 -3.37 3.97
N GLN A 177 -0.48 -2.44 3.03
CA GLN A 177 0.73 -1.60 3.01
C GLN A 177 0.77 -0.61 4.19
N MET A 178 -0.38 -0.08 4.61
CA MET A 178 -0.48 0.82 5.77
C MET A 178 -0.09 0.14 7.09
N LEU A 179 -0.29 -1.17 7.21
CA LEU A 179 -0.02 -2.00 8.40
C LEU A 179 1.25 -2.87 8.26
N ARG A 180 2.09 -2.57 7.28
CA ARG A 180 3.30 -3.35 7.00
C ARG A 180 4.40 -3.19 8.05
N ARG A 181 4.42 -2.10 8.80
CA ARG A 181 5.50 -1.77 9.73
C ARG A 181 5.13 -2.07 11.18
N VAL A 182 6.14 -2.53 11.92
CA VAL A 182 6.10 -2.80 13.35
C VAL A 182 7.10 -1.88 14.04
N ARG A 183 6.68 -1.21 15.10
CA ARG A 183 7.57 -0.43 15.96
C ARG A 183 8.12 -1.31 17.06
N ILE A 184 9.43 -1.37 17.18
CA ILE A 184 10.13 -2.13 18.22
C ILE A 184 9.94 -1.42 19.57
N VAL A 185 9.44 -2.17 20.56
CA VAL A 185 9.28 -1.69 21.94
C VAL A 185 10.49 -2.09 22.77
N LYS A 186 10.88 -3.38 22.68
CA LYS A 186 12.07 -3.94 23.35
C LYS A 186 12.86 -4.78 22.36
N SER A 187 14.13 -4.50 22.26
CA SER A 187 15.05 -5.21 21.36
C SER A 187 15.39 -6.61 21.86
N ASN A 188 15.43 -6.82 23.17
CA ASN A 188 15.91 -8.05 23.82
C ASN A 188 17.23 -8.57 23.19
N ASN A 189 17.25 -9.80 22.63
CA ASN A 189 18.44 -10.39 22.01
C ASN A 189 18.53 -10.16 20.49
N SER A 190 17.72 -9.27 19.92
CA SER A 190 17.77 -8.92 18.51
C SER A 190 18.69 -7.72 18.23
N ASP A 191 19.11 -7.59 16.99
CA ASP A 191 19.92 -6.45 16.50
C ASP A 191 19.08 -5.19 16.21
N PHE A 192 17.76 -5.24 16.47
CA PHE A 192 16.86 -4.09 16.25
C PHE A 192 17.09 -3.00 17.29
N LEU A 193 16.92 -1.74 16.85
CA LEU A 193 17.00 -0.60 17.77
C LEU A 193 15.63 -0.32 18.41
N PRO A 194 15.59 0.13 19.67
CA PRO A 194 14.34 0.59 20.30
C PRO A 194 13.72 1.73 19.50
N ASN A 195 12.39 1.71 19.34
CA ASN A 195 11.59 2.64 18.53
C ASN A 195 11.85 2.60 17.01
N GLU A 196 12.64 1.66 16.53
CA GLU A 196 12.82 1.44 15.10
C GLU A 196 11.54 0.92 14.43
N LEU A 197 11.32 1.33 13.18
CA LEU A 197 10.24 0.83 12.33
C LEU A 197 10.76 -0.25 11.39
N VAL A 198 10.39 -1.49 11.66
CA VAL A 198 10.86 -2.67 10.93
C VAL A 198 9.71 -3.26 10.11
N ASP A 199 10.02 -3.90 8.99
CA ASP A 199 9.04 -4.67 8.22
C ASP A 199 8.52 -5.85 9.05
N ALA A 200 7.20 -6.04 9.07
CA ALA A 200 6.55 -7.11 9.86
C ALA A 200 7.00 -8.52 9.45
N THR A 201 7.41 -8.70 8.18
CA THR A 201 7.92 -9.98 7.69
C THR A 201 9.32 -10.24 8.21
N LEU A 202 10.19 -9.23 8.16
CA LEU A 202 11.55 -9.31 8.71
C LEU A 202 11.50 -9.53 10.22
N PHE A 203 10.67 -8.75 10.93
CA PHE A 203 10.46 -8.90 12.38
C PHE A 203 10.06 -10.33 12.77
N ARG A 204 9.09 -10.92 12.06
CA ARG A 204 8.65 -12.30 12.32
C ARG A 204 9.76 -13.31 12.05
N LYS A 205 10.49 -13.14 10.91
CA LYS A 205 11.59 -14.04 10.53
C LYS A 205 12.70 -14.02 11.58
N THR A 206 13.18 -12.84 11.96
CA THR A 206 14.22 -12.69 12.99
C THR A 206 13.78 -13.27 14.35
N ASN A 207 12.53 -13.01 14.76
CA ASN A 207 12.03 -13.59 16.00
C ASN A 207 11.91 -15.11 15.95
N GLN A 208 11.55 -15.70 14.81
CA GLN A 208 11.55 -17.16 14.63
C GLN A 208 12.95 -17.76 14.73
N GLU A 209 13.95 -17.09 14.18
CA GLU A 209 15.36 -17.50 14.27
C GLU A 209 15.85 -17.43 15.72
N LEU A 210 15.58 -16.31 16.42
CA LEU A 210 15.92 -16.15 17.84
C LEU A 210 15.28 -17.22 18.74
N VAL A 211 14.01 -17.53 18.51
CA VAL A 211 13.32 -18.60 19.26
C VAL A 211 13.93 -19.98 18.99
N LYS A 212 14.33 -20.29 17.76
CA LYS A 212 15.04 -21.52 17.42
C LYS A 212 16.39 -21.62 18.14
N ASP A 213 17.08 -20.49 18.29
CA ASP A 213 18.36 -20.40 19.01
C ASP A 213 18.20 -20.37 20.54
N GLY A 214 16.95 -20.44 21.06
CA GLY A 214 16.66 -20.36 22.49
C GLY A 214 16.86 -18.97 23.11
N LYS A 215 16.94 -17.94 22.31
CA LYS A 215 17.08 -16.54 22.74
C LYS A 215 15.71 -15.85 22.91
N VAL A 216 15.69 -14.75 23.66
CA VAL A 216 14.47 -13.97 23.88
C VAL A 216 14.16 -13.13 22.63
N PRO A 217 12.97 -13.29 22.01
CA PRO A 217 12.58 -12.52 20.84
C PRO A 217 12.33 -11.03 21.15
N ALA A 218 12.43 -10.19 20.13
CA ALA A 218 12.07 -8.78 20.25
C ALA A 218 10.56 -8.58 20.43
N GLU A 219 10.19 -7.57 21.21
CA GLU A 219 8.80 -7.13 21.38
C GLU A 219 8.52 -5.92 20.45
N GLY A 220 7.46 -6.01 19.67
CA GLY A 220 7.03 -4.94 18.77
C GLY A 220 5.52 -4.75 18.75
N ARG A 221 5.09 -3.53 18.39
CA ARG A 221 3.68 -3.19 18.20
C ARG A 221 3.43 -2.84 16.74
N PRO A 222 2.37 -3.34 16.10
CA PRO A 222 1.99 -2.93 14.76
C PRO A 222 1.68 -1.43 14.77
N GLU A 223 2.13 -0.71 13.73
CA GLU A 223 1.87 0.71 13.55
C GLU A 223 1.07 0.95 12.27
N LEU A 224 -0.03 1.69 12.41
CA LEU A 224 -0.80 2.15 11.27
C LEU A 224 -0.19 3.43 10.71
N MET A 225 0.26 3.38 9.47
CA MET A 225 0.86 4.50 8.77
C MET A 225 -0.05 4.97 7.64
N GLY A 226 -0.21 6.28 7.48
CA GLY A 226 -0.83 6.85 6.28
C GLY A 226 -0.02 6.49 5.03
N ILE A 227 -0.68 6.47 3.86
CA ILE A 227 -0.06 6.07 2.58
C ILE A 227 1.16 6.93 2.23
N THR A 228 1.11 8.24 2.49
CA THR A 228 2.23 9.15 2.27
C THR A 228 3.44 8.75 3.12
N LYS A 229 3.23 8.52 4.42
CA LYS A 229 4.29 8.10 5.32
C LYS A 229 4.82 6.70 5.00
N ALA A 230 3.93 5.77 4.64
CA ALA A 230 4.31 4.42 4.23
C ALA A 230 5.15 4.42 2.94
N SER A 231 4.85 5.32 1.99
CA SER A 231 5.60 5.47 0.74
C SER A 231 7.01 6.04 0.95
N LEU A 232 7.20 6.89 1.97
CA LEU A 232 8.52 7.40 2.36
C LEU A 232 9.33 6.41 3.20
N ALA A 233 8.65 5.55 3.96
CA ALA A 233 9.27 4.51 4.79
C ALA A 233 9.50 3.19 4.02
N THR A 234 9.69 3.26 2.69
CA THR A 234 10.03 2.10 1.85
C THR A 234 11.51 1.74 1.99
N ASP A 235 11.84 0.50 1.64
CA ASP A 235 13.21 0.00 1.67
C ASP A 235 14.05 0.56 0.51
N SER A 236 13.41 1.01 -0.59
CA SER A 236 14.04 1.67 -1.72
C SER A 236 14.13 3.17 -1.49
N TRP A 237 15.34 3.67 -1.32
CA TRP A 237 15.58 5.11 -1.20
C TRP A 237 15.38 5.86 -2.52
N LEU A 238 15.59 5.22 -3.68
CA LEU A 238 15.28 5.80 -5.00
C LEU A 238 13.79 6.08 -5.15
N SER A 239 12.95 5.12 -4.78
CA SER A 239 11.50 5.27 -4.80
C SER A 239 11.03 6.38 -3.88
N ALA A 240 11.55 6.44 -2.66
CA ALA A 240 11.22 7.48 -1.69
C ALA A 240 11.64 8.87 -2.17
N ALA A 241 12.88 9.02 -2.65
CA ALA A 241 13.43 10.29 -3.14
C ALA A 241 12.64 10.85 -4.33
N SER A 242 12.12 9.99 -5.20
CA SER A 242 11.31 10.40 -6.35
C SER A 242 9.87 10.81 -6.00
N PHE A 243 9.44 10.56 -4.75
CA PHE A 243 8.09 10.87 -4.29
C PHE A 243 8.01 12.24 -3.61
N GLN A 244 8.67 12.42 -2.49
CA GLN A 244 8.70 13.66 -1.71
C GLN A 244 10.01 13.75 -0.91
N GLU A 245 10.33 14.94 -0.40
CA GLU A 245 11.46 15.20 0.49
C GLU A 245 12.80 14.69 -0.06
N THR A 246 13.03 14.89 -1.35
CA THR A 246 14.19 14.37 -2.11
C THR A 246 15.54 14.62 -1.41
N THR A 247 15.79 15.84 -0.97
CA THR A 247 17.05 16.20 -0.32
C THR A 247 17.27 15.42 0.98
N ARG A 248 16.23 15.31 1.82
CA ARG A 248 16.31 14.58 3.08
C ARG A 248 16.59 13.10 2.84
N VAL A 249 15.83 12.47 1.94
CA VAL A 249 15.97 11.05 1.63
C VAL A 249 17.37 10.75 1.07
N LEU A 250 17.84 11.54 0.12
CA LEU A 250 19.19 11.37 -0.46
C LEU A 250 20.30 11.54 0.58
N THR A 251 20.18 12.56 1.46
CA THR A 251 21.14 12.78 2.54
C THR A 251 21.20 11.61 3.52
N GLU A 252 20.03 11.11 3.95
CA GLU A 252 19.94 9.96 4.85
C GLU A 252 20.51 8.68 4.20
N ALA A 253 20.19 8.44 2.93
CA ALA A 253 20.69 7.30 2.18
C ALA A 253 22.22 7.33 2.02
N ALA A 254 22.78 8.51 1.73
CA ALA A 254 24.22 8.71 1.62
C ALA A 254 24.93 8.50 2.98
N MET A 255 24.38 9.04 4.06
CA MET A 255 24.93 8.87 5.42
C MET A 255 24.92 7.42 5.89
N LYS A 256 23.82 6.69 5.59
CA LYS A 256 23.65 5.28 5.95
C LYS A 256 24.35 4.32 4.99
N ARG A 257 24.92 4.80 3.88
CA ARG A 257 25.44 3.97 2.77
C ARG A 257 24.39 2.94 2.31
N SER A 258 23.14 3.38 2.19
CA SER A 258 22.04 2.49 1.84
C SER A 258 22.19 1.95 0.42
N ASN A 259 21.97 0.64 0.26
CA ASN A 259 21.93 -0.02 -1.03
C ASN A 259 20.47 -0.22 -1.45
N ASP A 260 20.14 0.07 -2.72
CA ASP A 260 18.83 -0.18 -3.29
C ASP A 260 18.87 -1.49 -4.09
N SER A 261 17.99 -2.42 -3.75
CA SER A 261 17.94 -3.74 -4.41
C SER A 261 17.24 -3.73 -5.76
N LEU A 262 16.67 -2.59 -6.18
CA LEU A 262 15.92 -2.42 -7.44
C LEU A 262 14.79 -3.45 -7.63
N SER A 263 14.22 -3.93 -6.56
CA SER A 263 13.18 -4.97 -6.57
C SER A 263 11.78 -4.44 -6.88
N GLY A 264 11.58 -3.12 -6.84
CA GLY A 264 10.30 -2.47 -7.12
C GLY A 264 10.15 -2.05 -8.59
N LEU A 265 8.98 -1.53 -8.93
CA LEU A 265 8.69 -1.05 -10.28
C LEU A 265 9.33 0.32 -10.54
N LYS A 266 9.17 1.23 -9.59
CA LYS A 266 9.53 2.65 -9.74
C LYS A 266 11.03 2.86 -9.90
N GLU A 267 11.84 2.13 -9.14
CA GLU A 267 13.30 2.16 -9.19
C GLU A 267 13.81 1.78 -10.58
N ASN A 268 13.28 0.70 -11.14
CA ASN A 268 13.66 0.23 -12.47
C ASN A 268 13.24 1.22 -13.56
N VAL A 269 12.06 1.84 -13.43
CA VAL A 269 11.61 2.90 -14.35
C VAL A 269 12.57 4.10 -14.33
N ILE A 270 13.01 4.51 -13.13
CA ILE A 270 13.93 5.66 -12.99
C ILE A 270 15.28 5.39 -13.65
N ILE A 271 15.81 4.17 -13.50
CA ILE A 271 17.10 3.79 -14.06
C ILE A 271 16.98 3.46 -15.57
N GLY A 272 15.76 3.13 -16.05
CA GLY A 272 15.53 2.75 -17.46
C GLY A 272 15.72 1.26 -17.73
N THR A 273 15.67 0.42 -16.70
CA THR A 273 15.66 -1.05 -16.82
C THR A 273 14.26 -1.60 -16.93
N LEU A 274 14.13 -2.85 -17.36
CA LEU A 274 12.83 -3.53 -17.40
C LEU A 274 12.26 -3.65 -16.00
N ILE A 275 10.97 -3.36 -15.87
CA ILE A 275 10.26 -3.53 -14.59
C ILE A 275 10.08 -5.02 -14.29
N PRO A 276 10.17 -5.45 -13.01
CA PRO A 276 9.96 -6.85 -12.62
C PRO A 276 8.46 -7.23 -12.63
N ALA A 277 7.78 -6.94 -13.74
CA ALA A 277 6.36 -7.21 -13.96
C ALA A 277 6.09 -7.41 -15.45
N GLY A 278 5.07 -8.20 -15.80
CA GLY A 278 4.73 -8.51 -17.18
C GLY A 278 5.91 -9.16 -17.91
N THR A 279 6.24 -8.67 -19.09
CA THR A 279 7.33 -9.20 -19.93
C THR A 279 8.74 -9.02 -19.34
N GLY A 280 8.90 -8.16 -18.33
CA GLY A 280 10.15 -7.98 -17.60
C GLY A 280 10.31 -8.92 -16.39
N SER A 281 9.34 -9.78 -16.09
CA SER A 281 9.48 -10.77 -15.03
C SER A 281 10.33 -11.95 -15.46
N ASP A 282 11.04 -12.59 -14.52
CA ASP A 282 11.91 -13.75 -14.77
C ASP A 282 11.18 -14.89 -15.49
N ALA A 283 9.88 -15.04 -15.22
CA ALA A 283 9.05 -16.07 -15.87
C ALA A 283 8.94 -15.89 -17.38
N TYR A 284 8.91 -14.63 -17.86
CA TYR A 284 8.86 -14.32 -19.29
C TYR A 284 10.25 -14.24 -19.92
N GLN A 285 11.25 -13.82 -19.17
CA GLN A 285 12.63 -13.74 -19.69
C GLN A 285 13.22 -15.13 -19.96
N SER A 286 12.78 -16.15 -19.24
CA SER A 286 13.18 -17.54 -19.44
C SER A 286 12.40 -18.24 -20.57
N TYR A 287 11.36 -17.59 -21.12
CA TYR A 287 10.54 -18.16 -22.19
C TYR A 287 11.19 -17.91 -23.55
N THR A 288 11.71 -18.97 -24.16
CA THR A 288 12.07 -18.98 -25.56
C THR A 288 10.83 -19.37 -26.38
N PRO A 289 10.25 -18.44 -27.17
CA PRO A 289 9.11 -18.77 -28.00
C PRO A 289 9.51 -19.82 -29.06
N SER A 290 8.90 -21.00 -29.01
CA SER A 290 8.97 -21.98 -30.08
C SER A 290 7.75 -21.79 -30.98
N LEU A 291 7.98 -21.56 -32.28
CA LEU A 291 6.90 -21.58 -33.25
C LEU A 291 6.50 -23.05 -33.48
N PRO A 292 5.19 -23.40 -33.35
CA PRO A 292 4.76 -24.79 -33.48
C PRO A 292 5.10 -25.46 -34.81
N ASP A 293 5.23 -24.69 -35.90
CA ASP A 293 5.48 -25.14 -37.24
C ASP A 293 6.82 -24.63 -37.81
N ALA A 294 7.73 -24.16 -36.96
CA ALA A 294 9.06 -23.80 -37.45
C ALA A 294 9.83 -25.07 -37.86
N PRO A 295 10.25 -25.20 -39.10
CA PRO A 295 11.07 -26.33 -39.49
C PRO A 295 12.33 -26.37 -38.63
N GLU A 296 12.77 -27.57 -38.24
CA GLU A 296 14.01 -27.71 -37.47
C GLU A 296 15.14 -27.00 -38.19
N VAL A 297 16.02 -26.32 -37.47
CA VAL A 297 17.13 -25.52 -38.00
C VAL A 297 18.03 -26.34 -38.94
N SER A 298 18.03 -27.68 -38.81
CA SER A 298 18.64 -28.62 -39.71
C SER A 298 18.00 -28.72 -41.10
N GLU A 299 16.72 -28.36 -41.25
CA GLU A 299 16.01 -28.35 -42.53
C GLU A 299 16.15 -27.01 -43.28
N LEU A 300 16.52 -25.94 -42.57
CA LEU A 300 16.90 -24.65 -43.14
C LEU A 300 18.38 -24.65 -43.56
N GLY A 301 18.76 -25.66 -44.31
CA GLY A 301 20.15 -25.95 -44.69
C GLY A 301 20.93 -24.85 -45.42
N PHE A 302 20.36 -23.64 -45.52
CA PHE A 302 21.09 -22.53 -46.11
C PHE A 302 21.63 -21.53 -45.06
N MET A 303 21.22 -21.64 -43.79
CA MET A 303 21.63 -20.66 -42.76
C MET A 303 22.82 -21.08 -41.89
N THR A 304 23.37 -22.29 -42.08
CA THR A 304 24.48 -22.75 -41.24
C THR A 304 25.82 -22.86 -42.00
N SER A 305 25.90 -22.45 -43.29
CA SER A 305 27.13 -22.45 -44.07
C SER A 305 27.71 -21.04 -44.28
N THR A 306 27.60 -20.17 -43.32
CA THR A 306 28.52 -19.03 -43.25
C THR A 306 29.76 -19.43 -42.48
N THR A 307 30.52 -20.38 -43.05
CA THR A 307 31.96 -20.31 -42.93
C THR A 307 32.37 -18.98 -43.54
N ALA A 308 32.95 -18.16 -42.69
CA ALA A 308 33.59 -16.91 -43.08
C ALA A 308 34.71 -17.18 -44.09
N GLU A 309 34.39 -17.16 -45.39
CA GLU A 309 35.33 -17.07 -46.47
C GLU A 309 34.65 -16.38 -47.66
N SER A 310 34.45 -15.10 -47.55
CA SER A 310 34.55 -14.07 -48.59
C SER A 310 34.08 -12.72 -48.01
N GLU A 311 34.99 -11.78 -48.03
CA GLU A 311 34.74 -10.37 -47.62
C GLU A 311 33.78 -9.62 -48.59
N GLU A 312 33.08 -10.32 -49.49
CA GLU A 312 32.23 -9.68 -50.50
C GLU A 312 30.74 -9.56 -50.12
N ASP A 313 30.27 -10.21 -49.04
CA ASP A 313 28.87 -10.13 -48.60
C ASP A 313 28.68 -9.43 -47.24
N ALA A 314 29.63 -8.64 -46.78
CA ALA A 314 29.45 -7.78 -45.65
C ALA A 314 28.50 -6.64 -46.00
N LEU A 315 27.44 -6.47 -45.25
CA LEU A 315 26.55 -5.32 -45.35
C LEU A 315 27.37 -4.03 -45.47
N PRO A 316 27.11 -3.18 -46.46
CA PRO A 316 27.92 -2.00 -46.70
C PRO A 316 27.91 -1.10 -45.45
N ASN A 317 29.11 -0.60 -45.13
CA ASN A 317 29.30 0.33 -44.01
C ASN A 317 28.34 1.52 -44.13
N PRO A 318 27.78 2.05 -43.01
CA PRO A 318 26.89 3.21 -43.04
C PRO A 318 27.39 4.40 -43.89
N ALA A 319 28.71 4.57 -44.01
CA ALA A 319 29.32 5.57 -44.88
C ALA A 319 29.13 5.29 -46.37
N GLN A 320 29.07 4.01 -46.78
CA GLN A 320 28.80 3.60 -48.16
C GLN A 320 27.32 3.78 -48.54
N TRP A 321 26.40 3.56 -47.57
CA TRP A 321 24.99 3.86 -47.77
C TRP A 321 24.71 5.35 -48.00
N LEU A 322 25.44 6.22 -47.31
CA LEU A 322 25.32 7.68 -47.47
C LEU A 322 25.87 8.15 -48.82
N ALA A 323 26.92 7.49 -49.37
CA ALA A 323 27.44 7.77 -50.67
C ALA A 323 26.48 7.36 -51.81
N MET A 324 25.86 6.17 -51.70
CA MET A 324 24.83 5.71 -52.65
C MET A 324 23.59 6.62 -52.71
N LEU A 325 23.16 7.17 -51.54
CA LEU A 325 22.02 8.12 -51.47
C LEU A 325 22.40 9.53 -51.98
N GLY A 326 23.67 9.85 -52.11
CA GLY A 326 24.19 11.10 -52.68
C GLY A 326 24.22 11.12 -54.19
N GLU A 327 24.48 9.97 -54.84
CA GLU A 327 24.53 9.87 -56.29
C GLU A 327 23.16 9.89 -56.97
N GLU A 328 22.08 9.42 -56.34
CA GLU A 328 20.72 9.50 -56.89
C GLU A 328 20.14 10.92 -56.98
N LYS A 329 20.77 11.93 -56.36
CA LYS A 329 20.33 13.32 -56.41
C LYS A 329 20.96 14.16 -57.52
N GLU A 330 21.97 13.68 -58.21
CA GLU A 330 22.58 14.42 -59.32
C GLU A 330 21.99 14.03 -60.69
N GLU A 331 21.31 12.90 -60.86
CA GLU A 331 20.65 12.51 -62.12
C GLU A 331 19.23 13.08 -62.34
N GLU A 332 18.61 13.74 -61.34
CA GLU A 332 17.28 14.38 -61.50
C GLU A 332 17.35 15.88 -61.91
N ASN A 333 18.53 16.44 -62.20
CA ASN A 333 18.70 17.87 -62.57
C ASN A 333 19.47 18.13 -63.88
N GLU A 334 19.43 17.22 -64.85
CA GLU A 334 19.80 17.54 -66.24
C GLU A 334 18.61 17.50 -67.20
#